data_5ef9b269e585b16c36cfd55ea4435ba7
#
_entry.id   5ef9b269e585b16c36cfd55ea4435ba7
#
_cell.length_a   1.000
_cell.length_b   1.000
_cell.length_c   1.000
_cell.angle_alpha   90.00
_cell.angle_beta   90.00
_cell.angle_gamma   90.00
#
_symmetry.space_group_name_H-M   'P 1'
#
loop_
_entity.id
_entity.type
_entity.pdbx_description
1 polymer ?
#
loop_
_entity_poly.entity_id
_entity_poly.type
_entity_poly.pdbx_seq_one_letter_code
_entity_poly.pdbx_strand_id
1 'polypeptide(L)'
;MKVVMVEPNKPAYIAEIEHSLKGMKEAVGGLIEPIYYLDEPRAVMVGNEEAKLIGMDGNRRFGDRIVAGPFFICGDNGEEFCSLPDDLCEKYVQKFAVPESISQDEVEQDMGITLIGL
;
A
#
# COMPACT_ATOMS: atom_id res chain seq x y z
N MET A 1 9.37 2.41 -13.59
CA MET A 1 7.99 1.93 -13.54
C MET A 1 7.12 3.02 -12.91
N LYS A 2 6.08 3.44 -13.59
CA LYS A 2 5.16 4.47 -13.08
C LYS A 2 4.18 3.84 -12.09
N VAL A 3 4.05 4.42 -10.92
CA VAL A 3 3.17 3.92 -9.86
C VAL A 3 2.43 5.07 -9.19
N VAL A 4 1.41 4.74 -8.41
CA VAL A 4 0.82 5.68 -7.46
C VAL A 4 1.36 5.32 -6.09
N MET A 5 2.08 6.24 -5.46
CA MET A 5 2.58 6.07 -4.10
C MET A 5 1.55 6.55 -3.10
N VAL A 6 1.34 5.79 -2.05
CA VAL A 6 0.44 6.15 -0.95
C VAL A 6 1.21 5.98 0.34
N GLU A 7 1.50 7.09 1.01
CA GLU A 7 2.24 7.09 2.27
C GLU A 7 1.33 7.51 3.41
N PRO A 8 1.60 7.05 4.64
CA PRO A 8 0.80 7.48 5.78
C PRO A 8 0.81 9.00 5.92
N ASN A 9 -0.34 9.57 6.22
CA ASN A 9 -0.51 10.99 6.50
C ASN A 9 -0.23 11.93 5.32
N LYS A 10 -0.24 11.41 4.12
CA LYS A 10 0.00 12.22 2.90
C LYS A 10 -1.01 11.87 1.81
N PRO A 11 -1.34 12.85 0.93
CA PRO A 11 -2.10 12.54 -0.27
C PRO A 11 -1.31 11.63 -1.20
N ALA A 12 -1.99 10.77 -1.93
CA ALA A 12 -1.35 9.92 -2.93
C ALA A 12 -0.77 10.75 -4.07
N TYR A 13 0.28 10.25 -4.70
CA TYR A 13 0.93 10.93 -5.80
C TYR A 13 1.54 9.94 -6.80
N ILE A 14 1.73 10.39 -8.03
CA ILE A 14 2.37 9.57 -9.07
C ILE A 14 3.89 9.63 -8.87
N ALA A 15 4.54 8.50 -8.95
CA ALA A 15 6.00 8.39 -8.81
C ALA A 15 6.57 7.42 -9.83
N GLU A 16 7.86 7.56 -10.09
CA GLU A 16 8.64 6.59 -10.84
C GLU A 16 9.51 5.83 -9.86
N ILE A 17 9.48 4.53 -9.91
CA ILE A 17 10.37 3.69 -9.11
C ILE A 17 11.14 2.76 -10.04
N GLU A 18 12.30 2.29 -9.59
CA GLU A 18 13.08 1.34 -10.38
C GLU A 18 12.25 0.05 -10.55
N HIS A 19 12.18 -0.45 -11.77
CA HIS A 19 11.43 -1.67 -12.07
C HIS A 19 12.28 -2.88 -11.70
N SER A 20 12.41 -3.13 -10.43
CA SER A 20 13.23 -4.20 -9.86
C SER A 20 12.74 -4.52 -8.45
N LEU A 21 13.12 -5.68 -7.95
CA LEU A 21 12.82 -6.04 -6.56
C LEU A 21 13.43 -5.01 -5.60
N LYS A 22 14.65 -4.56 -5.88
CA LYS A 22 15.32 -3.54 -5.07
C LYS A 22 14.52 -2.24 -5.03
N GLY A 23 14.07 -1.75 -6.19
CA GLY A 23 13.29 -0.52 -6.27
C GLY A 23 11.97 -0.63 -5.52
N MET A 24 11.30 -1.77 -5.64
CA MET A 24 10.04 -2.00 -4.94
C MET A 24 10.24 -2.08 -3.41
N LYS A 25 11.30 -2.75 -2.96
CA LYS A 25 11.63 -2.80 -1.53
C LYS A 25 11.94 -1.41 -0.98
N GLU A 26 12.68 -0.61 -1.72
CA GLU A 26 13.00 0.75 -1.30
C GLU A 26 11.72 1.59 -1.18
N ALA A 27 10.79 1.43 -2.10
CA ALA A 27 9.55 2.19 -2.10
C ALA A 27 8.70 1.94 -0.85
N VAL A 28 8.70 0.72 -0.33
CA VAL A 28 7.88 0.35 0.84
C VAL A 28 8.70 0.22 2.13
N GLY A 29 10.00 0.33 2.05
CA GLY A 29 10.87 0.28 3.22
C GLY A 29 11.15 -1.11 3.76
N GLY A 30 11.05 -2.15 2.96
CA GLY A 30 11.32 -3.52 3.39
C GLY A 30 10.79 -4.58 2.44
N LEU A 31 10.54 -5.76 2.95
CA LEU A 31 10.02 -6.86 2.15
C LEU A 31 8.65 -6.52 1.57
N ILE A 32 8.45 -6.86 0.31
CA ILE A 32 7.19 -6.53 -0.36
C ILE A 32 6.17 -7.64 -0.23
N GLU A 33 4.90 -7.24 -0.24
CA GLU A 33 3.79 -8.19 -0.32
C GLU A 33 2.69 -7.61 -1.22
N PRO A 34 2.17 -8.38 -2.16
CA PRO A 34 1.00 -7.94 -2.93
C PRO A 34 -0.24 -7.98 -2.03
N ILE A 35 -1.09 -6.98 -2.20
CA ILE A 35 -2.31 -6.82 -1.42
C ILE A 35 -3.48 -6.70 -2.39
N TYR A 36 -4.49 -7.56 -2.23
CA TYR A 36 -5.57 -7.67 -3.21
C TYR A 36 -6.87 -7.03 -2.72
N TYR A 37 -6.81 -5.73 -2.37
CA TYR A 37 -7.98 -4.99 -1.94
C TYR A 37 -8.57 -4.10 -3.04
N LEU A 38 -7.96 -4.11 -4.24
CA LEU A 38 -8.48 -3.32 -5.35
C LEU A 38 -9.38 -4.18 -6.22
N ASP A 39 -10.46 -3.57 -6.69
CA ASP A 39 -11.41 -4.25 -7.54
C ASP A 39 -11.11 -3.91 -9.00
N GLU A 40 -9.87 -4.09 -9.40
CA GLU A 40 -9.37 -3.77 -10.74
C GLU A 40 -8.28 -4.77 -11.13
N PRO A 41 -8.56 -5.68 -12.09
CA PRO A 41 -7.59 -6.72 -12.44
C PRO A 41 -6.29 -6.21 -13.11
N ARG A 42 -6.27 -4.98 -13.62
CA ARG A 42 -5.07 -4.43 -14.26
C ARG A 42 -4.12 -3.79 -13.25
N ALA A 43 -4.46 -3.78 -11.98
CA ALA A 43 -3.68 -3.10 -10.96
C ALA A 43 -3.51 -3.98 -9.73
N VAL A 44 -2.41 -3.74 -9.02
CA VAL A 44 -2.13 -4.44 -7.76
C VAL A 44 -1.50 -3.47 -6.77
N MET A 45 -1.87 -3.61 -5.50
CA MET A 45 -1.21 -2.90 -4.42
C MET A 45 -0.01 -3.71 -3.97
N VAL A 46 1.08 -3.03 -3.66
CA VAL A 46 2.28 -3.67 -3.11
C VAL A 46 2.66 -2.91 -1.85
N GLY A 47 2.69 -3.58 -0.73
CA GLY A 47 3.00 -2.99 0.56
C GLY A 47 4.19 -3.65 1.23
N ASN A 48 4.46 -3.21 2.46
CA ASN A 48 5.52 -3.78 3.29
C ASN A 48 4.94 -4.95 4.08
N GLU A 49 5.49 -6.12 3.88
CA GLU A 49 5.03 -7.36 4.51
C GLU A 49 5.01 -7.29 6.03
N GLU A 50 5.94 -6.56 6.62
CA GLU A 50 6.12 -6.50 8.06
C GLU A 50 5.65 -5.18 8.69
N ALA A 51 4.97 -4.34 7.93
CA ALA A 51 4.65 -2.98 8.37
C ALA A 51 3.98 -2.92 9.75
N LYS A 52 2.99 -3.75 9.98
CA LYS A 52 2.28 -3.75 11.27
C LYS A 52 3.15 -4.29 12.40
N LEU A 53 3.95 -5.30 12.12
CA LEU A 53 4.82 -5.92 13.12
C LEU A 53 5.90 -4.96 13.61
N ILE A 54 6.43 -4.12 12.72
CA ILE A 54 7.50 -3.20 13.08
C ILE A 54 6.98 -1.81 13.50
N GLY A 55 5.68 -1.68 13.62
CA GLY A 55 5.08 -0.45 14.17
C GLY A 55 4.95 0.72 13.21
N MET A 56 4.89 0.47 11.91
CA MET A 56 4.64 1.55 10.96
C MET A 56 3.22 2.12 11.14
N ASP A 57 3.06 3.39 10.82
CA ASP A 57 1.77 4.07 10.95
C ASP A 57 0.71 3.45 10.04
N GLY A 58 -0.51 3.41 10.50
CA GLY A 58 -1.66 3.07 9.67
C GLY A 58 -1.78 4.07 8.53
N ASN A 59 -2.07 3.57 7.34
CA ASN A 59 -2.09 4.39 6.13
C ASN A 59 -3.50 4.63 5.62
N ARG A 60 -4.19 3.58 5.25
CA ARG A 60 -5.57 3.68 4.73
C ARG A 60 -6.41 2.49 5.22
N ARG A 61 -7.73 2.73 5.35
CA ARG A 61 -8.69 1.68 5.68
C ARG A 61 -9.28 1.09 4.40
N PHE A 62 -9.49 -0.20 4.43
CA PHE A 62 -10.13 -0.95 3.35
C PHE A 62 -11.25 -1.78 4.02
N GLY A 63 -12.43 -1.19 4.15
CA GLY A 63 -13.50 -1.77 4.94
C GLY A 63 -13.08 -1.83 6.41
N ASP A 64 -13.08 -3.02 6.99
CA ASP A 64 -12.65 -3.23 8.36
C ASP A 64 -11.17 -3.60 8.49
N ARG A 65 -10.43 -3.61 7.39
CA ARG A 65 -9.00 -3.89 7.39
C ARG A 65 -8.19 -2.62 7.25
N ILE A 66 -6.95 -2.66 7.72
CA ILE A 66 -6.02 -1.53 7.66
C ILE A 66 -4.76 -1.96 6.94
N VAL A 67 -4.27 -1.10 6.05
CA VAL A 67 -2.93 -1.24 5.49
C VAL A 67 -2.04 -0.23 6.20
N ALA A 68 -0.96 -0.71 6.81
CA ALA A 68 0.02 0.12 7.49
C ALA A 68 1.26 0.29 6.62
N GLY A 69 1.99 1.37 6.84
CA GLY A 69 3.20 1.69 6.09
C GLY A 69 2.91 2.15 4.68
N PRO A 70 3.95 2.57 3.95
CA PRO A 70 3.78 2.99 2.57
C PRO A 70 3.40 1.81 1.67
N PHE A 71 2.58 2.07 0.69
CA PHE A 71 2.31 1.11 -0.37
C PHE A 71 2.25 1.84 -1.71
N PHE A 72 2.38 1.10 -2.78
CA PHE A 72 2.19 1.68 -4.11
C PHE A 72 1.23 0.81 -4.92
N ILE A 73 0.71 1.40 -5.97
CA ILE A 73 -0.17 0.71 -6.90
C ILE A 73 0.54 0.71 -8.24
N CYS A 74 0.76 -0.48 -8.79
CA CYS A 74 1.36 -0.63 -10.12
C CYS A 74 0.43 -1.43 -11.01
N GLY A 75 0.80 -1.58 -12.26
CA GLY A 75 0.07 -2.41 -13.21
C GLY A 75 0.39 -3.87 -13.02
N ASP A 76 -0.54 -4.71 -13.43
CA ASP A 76 -0.37 -6.16 -13.46
C ASP A 76 -0.86 -6.63 -14.83
N ASN A 77 0.05 -7.17 -15.63
CA ASN A 77 -0.30 -7.64 -16.98
C ASN A 77 -0.52 -9.15 -17.04
N GLY A 78 -0.60 -9.81 -15.88
CA GLY A 78 -0.82 -11.26 -15.80
C GLY A 78 0.48 -12.06 -15.71
N GLU A 79 1.60 -11.47 -16.04
CA GLU A 79 2.92 -12.13 -15.98
C GLU A 79 3.84 -11.44 -14.99
N GLU A 80 3.84 -10.13 -14.97
CA GLU A 80 4.70 -9.35 -14.09
C GLU A 80 4.07 -8.01 -13.73
N PHE A 81 4.63 -7.36 -12.73
CA PHE A 81 4.25 -5.99 -12.38
C PHE A 81 4.83 -5.05 -13.44
N CYS A 82 4.09 -4.04 -13.76
CA CYS A 82 4.44 -3.09 -14.80
C CYS A 82 3.94 -1.69 -14.43
N SER A 83 4.21 -0.71 -15.28
CA SER A 83 3.71 0.65 -15.06
C SER A 83 2.19 0.66 -15.01
N LEU A 84 1.65 1.44 -14.08
CA LEU A 84 0.22 1.61 -13.97
C LEU A 84 -0.29 2.44 -15.15
N PRO A 85 -1.34 2.00 -15.86
CA PRO A 85 -1.91 2.80 -16.95
C PRO A 85 -2.38 4.18 -16.47
N ASP A 86 -2.30 5.17 -17.33
CA ASP A 86 -2.60 6.57 -16.98
C ASP A 86 -4.00 6.77 -16.41
N ASP A 87 -5.00 6.09 -16.94
CA ASP A 87 -6.37 6.19 -16.43
C ASP A 87 -6.45 5.69 -14.98
N LEU A 88 -5.68 4.68 -14.64
CA LEU A 88 -5.66 4.14 -13.29
C LEU A 88 -4.80 5.00 -12.36
N CYS A 89 -3.74 5.64 -12.87
CA CYS A 89 -2.99 6.60 -12.09
C CYS A 89 -3.92 7.71 -11.58
N GLU A 90 -4.71 8.26 -12.46
CA GLU A 90 -5.64 9.33 -12.14
C GLU A 90 -6.70 8.86 -11.13
N LYS A 91 -7.26 7.68 -11.38
CA LYS A 91 -8.26 7.08 -10.49
C LYS A 91 -7.73 6.90 -9.08
N TYR A 92 -6.53 6.35 -8.92
CA TYR A 92 -6.02 6.02 -7.58
C TYR A 92 -5.40 7.21 -6.87
N VAL A 93 -4.87 8.19 -7.57
CA VAL A 93 -4.48 9.46 -6.96
C VAL A 93 -5.71 10.11 -6.31
N GLN A 94 -6.85 10.09 -6.99
CA GLN A 94 -8.08 10.65 -6.44
C GLN A 94 -8.64 9.80 -5.31
N LYS A 95 -8.61 8.49 -5.45
CA LYS A 95 -9.15 7.58 -4.43
C LYS A 95 -8.42 7.74 -3.09
N PHE A 96 -7.11 7.93 -3.13
CA PHE A 96 -6.30 8.05 -1.93
C PHE A 96 -5.78 9.47 -1.69
N ALA A 97 -6.50 10.46 -2.22
CA ALA A 97 -6.12 11.87 -2.09
C ALA A 97 -6.18 12.38 -0.65
N VAL A 98 -7.10 11.85 0.15
CA VAL A 98 -7.28 12.32 1.52
C VAL A 98 -6.61 11.35 2.48
N PRO A 99 -5.59 11.81 3.22
CA PRO A 99 -4.96 10.96 4.23
C PRO A 99 -5.95 10.62 5.35
N GLU A 100 -5.74 9.48 5.97
CA GLU A 100 -6.58 9.02 7.07
C GLU A 100 -5.79 9.01 8.37
N SER A 101 -6.43 9.39 9.46
CA SER A 101 -5.82 9.34 10.77
C SER A 101 -6.17 8.00 11.42
N ILE A 102 -5.15 7.18 11.62
CA ILE A 102 -5.33 5.83 12.16
C ILE A 102 -4.39 5.67 13.35
N SER A 103 -4.94 5.30 14.51
CA SER A 103 -4.14 5.11 15.72
C SER A 103 -3.41 3.78 15.70
N GLN A 104 -2.35 3.68 16.48
CA GLN A 104 -1.65 2.40 16.68
C GLN A 104 -2.57 1.35 17.30
N ASP A 105 -3.49 1.75 18.15
CA ASP A 105 -4.46 0.82 18.73
C ASP A 105 -5.32 0.17 17.64
N GLU A 106 -5.75 0.94 16.66
CA GLU A 106 -6.50 0.39 15.53
C GLU A 106 -5.66 -0.59 14.71
N VAL A 107 -4.39 -0.26 14.48
CA VAL A 107 -3.47 -1.14 13.76
C VAL A 107 -3.29 -2.46 14.51
N GLU A 108 -3.08 -2.38 15.82
CA GLU A 108 -2.90 -3.57 16.65
C GLU A 108 -4.15 -4.43 16.68
N GLN A 109 -5.32 -3.85 16.74
CA GLN A 109 -6.58 -4.59 16.69
C GLN A 109 -6.75 -5.30 15.35
N ASP A 110 -6.35 -4.67 14.26
CA ASP A 110 -6.42 -5.30 12.94
C ASP A 110 -5.47 -6.51 12.84
N MET A 111 -4.37 -6.51 13.58
CA MET A 111 -3.46 -7.65 13.66
C MET A 111 -4.02 -8.79 14.51
N GLY A 112 -4.99 -8.53 15.35
CA GLY A 112 -5.51 -9.53 16.27
C GLY A 112 -4.62 -9.80 17.46
N ILE A 113 -3.61 -8.93 17.69
CA ILE A 113 -2.64 -9.19 18.73
C ILE A 113 -3.15 -8.96 20.08
N THR A 114 -4.15 -8.19 20.19
CA THR A 114 -4.64 -7.85 21.48
C THR A 114 -5.03 -9.01 22.29
N LEU A 115 -5.06 -10.09 21.69
CA LEU A 115 -5.52 -11.10 22.36
C LEU A 115 -4.65 -11.65 23.24
N ILE A 116 -3.78 -11.39 23.31
CA ILE A 116 -3.01 -11.88 24.06
C ILE A 116 -3.09 -11.74 25.24
N GLY A 117 -3.52 -11.24 25.39
CA GLY A 117 -3.50 -11.15 26.59
C GLY A 117 -2.90 -12.23 27.05
N LEU A 118 -2.78 -12.33 26.79
CA LEU A 118 -2.18 -13.05 27.12
C LEU A 118 -1.83 -13.08 27.92
#